data_b3f3906752764fd35b207c37726dc38f
#
_entry.id   b3f3906752764fd35b207c37726dc38f
#
_cell.length_a   1.000
_cell.length_b   1.000
_cell.length_c   1.000
_cell.angle_alpha   90.00
_cell.angle_beta   90.00
_cell.angle_gamma   90.00
#
_symmetry.space_group_name_H-M   'P 1'
#
loop_
_entity.id
_entity.type
_entity.pdbx_description
1 polymer ?
#
loop_
_entity_poly.entity_id
_entity_poly.type
_entity_poly.pdbx_seq_one_letter_code
_entity_poly.pdbx_strand_id
1 'polypeptide(L)'
;MNFLDYPDVLPDAKTIWYFRERLAKTGRDRIIWNELQRQMESRGIRVKKGSAQDATFITPDPGHVKHDEPRSEGKTRRSKDGSFTKKNNKTFFGYKGHTIVDDNNPVPFLRSYAVTTAKDHDTGIDLSKRGITVYRDKGYFGTYPKGIDGTMDRAVRDHKLPIESVRRNLRISRKRSLVEYPYAVMKRMFHFSHVMVTLARRVRVKFMFACFGYNVHAMKILQG
;
A
#
# COMPACT_ATOMS: atom_id res chain seq x y z
N MET A 1 -23.72 13.66 -9.30
CA MET A 1 -24.36 12.63 -10.14
C MET A 1 -24.90 11.57 -9.20
N ASN A 2 -26.20 11.43 -9.15
CA ASN A 2 -26.84 10.47 -8.26
C ASN A 2 -26.96 9.15 -9.05
N PHE A 3 -26.48 8.02 -8.50
CA PHE A 3 -26.59 6.70 -9.13
C PHE A 3 -28.05 6.30 -9.40
N LEU A 4 -28.97 6.92 -8.73
CA LEU A 4 -30.41 6.71 -8.90
C LEU A 4 -30.97 7.32 -10.21
N ASP A 5 -30.21 8.18 -10.89
CA ASP A 5 -30.62 8.81 -12.15
C ASP A 5 -30.42 7.88 -13.37
N TYR A 6 -29.83 6.68 -13.17
CA TYR A 6 -29.58 5.68 -14.22
C TYR A 6 -29.97 4.27 -13.78
N PRO A 7 -31.23 4.01 -13.41
CA PRO A 7 -31.65 2.72 -12.89
C PRO A 7 -31.48 1.56 -13.87
N ASP A 8 -31.55 1.83 -15.18
CA ASP A 8 -31.49 0.79 -16.21
C ASP A 8 -30.09 0.30 -16.57
N VAL A 9 -29.03 0.89 -16.00
CA VAL A 9 -27.63 0.65 -16.37
C VAL A 9 -26.75 0.24 -15.18
N LEU A 10 -27.35 -0.12 -14.05
CA LEU A 10 -26.58 -0.57 -12.89
C LEU A 10 -25.91 -1.93 -13.17
N PRO A 11 -24.57 -2.03 -13.08
CA PRO A 11 -23.88 -3.28 -13.31
C PRO A 11 -24.20 -4.30 -12.21
N ASP A 12 -24.48 -5.54 -12.61
CA ASP A 12 -24.64 -6.64 -11.69
C ASP A 12 -23.29 -7.07 -11.05
N ALA A 13 -23.35 -7.92 -10.04
CA ALA A 13 -22.18 -8.41 -9.33
C ALA A 13 -21.18 -9.14 -10.25
N LYS A 14 -21.67 -9.84 -11.27
CA LYS A 14 -20.87 -10.58 -12.25
C LYS A 14 -20.12 -9.62 -13.18
N THR A 15 -20.78 -8.57 -13.65
CA THR A 15 -20.18 -7.50 -14.45
C THR A 15 -19.05 -6.79 -13.69
N ILE A 16 -19.29 -6.45 -12.43
CA ILE A 16 -18.26 -5.87 -11.55
C ILE A 16 -17.09 -6.84 -11.37
N TRP A 17 -17.37 -8.13 -11.19
CA TRP A 17 -16.33 -9.14 -11.05
C TRP A 17 -15.49 -9.27 -12.33
N TYR A 18 -16.11 -9.34 -13.51
CA TYR A 18 -15.41 -9.39 -14.80
C TYR A 18 -14.55 -8.16 -15.05
N PHE A 19 -15.05 -6.98 -14.71
CA PHE A 19 -14.30 -5.75 -14.83
C PHE A 19 -13.01 -5.80 -13.97
N ARG A 20 -13.12 -6.18 -12.70
CA ARG A 20 -11.96 -6.31 -11.81
C ARG A 20 -10.98 -7.38 -12.29
N GLU A 21 -11.48 -8.52 -12.78
CA GLU A 21 -10.63 -9.58 -13.31
C GLU A 21 -9.88 -9.13 -14.57
N ARG A 22 -10.53 -8.37 -15.44
CA ARG A 22 -9.89 -7.76 -16.62
C ARG A 22 -8.78 -6.80 -16.20
N LEU A 23 -9.01 -5.91 -15.23
CA LEU A 23 -7.98 -5.03 -14.69
C LEU A 23 -6.79 -5.83 -14.12
N ALA A 24 -7.06 -6.90 -13.37
CA ALA A 24 -6.02 -7.73 -12.78
C ALA A 24 -5.18 -8.46 -13.83
N LYS A 25 -5.79 -8.97 -14.90
CA LYS A 25 -5.09 -9.67 -15.99
C LYS A 25 -4.28 -8.74 -16.88
N THR A 26 -4.80 -7.56 -17.18
CA THR A 26 -4.18 -6.62 -18.14
C THR A 26 -3.26 -5.58 -17.48
N GLY A 27 -3.27 -5.45 -16.15
CA GLY A 27 -2.52 -4.40 -15.45
C GLY A 27 -3.07 -2.99 -15.63
N ARG A 28 -4.26 -2.83 -16.22
CA ARG A 28 -4.89 -1.52 -16.48
C ARG A 28 -5.34 -0.77 -15.22
N ASP A 29 -5.31 -1.39 -14.06
CA ASP A 29 -5.43 -0.72 -12.76
C ASP A 29 -4.48 0.48 -12.64
N ARG A 30 -3.27 0.39 -13.22
CA ARG A 30 -2.31 1.50 -13.26
C ARG A 30 -2.76 2.68 -14.11
N ILE A 31 -3.51 2.45 -15.19
CA ILE A 31 -4.05 3.53 -16.03
C ILE A 31 -5.05 4.35 -15.23
N ILE A 32 -5.97 3.68 -14.52
CA ILE A 32 -6.96 4.34 -13.65
C ILE A 32 -6.24 5.16 -12.56
N TRP A 33 -5.23 4.57 -11.92
CA TRP A 33 -4.45 5.24 -10.90
C TRP A 33 -3.72 6.48 -11.43
N ASN A 34 -3.05 6.35 -12.56
CA ASN A 34 -2.30 7.45 -13.17
C ASN A 34 -3.23 8.60 -13.58
N GLU A 35 -4.42 8.29 -14.08
CA GLU A 35 -5.42 9.30 -14.42
C GLU A 35 -5.89 10.05 -13.16
N LEU A 36 -6.15 9.37 -12.04
CA LEU A 36 -6.43 10.02 -10.77
C LEU A 36 -5.30 10.97 -10.35
N GLN A 37 -4.03 10.51 -10.41
CA GLN A 37 -2.89 11.34 -10.05
C GLN A 37 -2.79 12.57 -10.95
N ARG A 38 -3.00 12.42 -12.27
CA ARG A 38 -3.02 13.53 -13.23
C ARG A 38 -4.10 14.56 -12.88
N GLN A 39 -5.32 14.10 -12.56
CA GLN A 39 -6.41 14.98 -12.15
C GLN A 39 -6.14 15.70 -10.82
N MET A 40 -5.50 15.04 -9.87
CA MET A 40 -5.06 15.65 -8.62
C MET A 40 -4.01 16.74 -8.88
N GLU A 41 -3.01 16.44 -9.71
CA GLU A 41 -1.95 17.39 -10.07
C GLU A 41 -2.50 18.63 -10.83
N SER A 42 -3.49 18.45 -11.70
CA SER A 42 -4.14 19.56 -12.40
C SER A 42 -4.93 20.49 -11.45
N ARG A 43 -5.37 19.98 -10.31
CA ARG A 43 -6.02 20.74 -9.23
C ARG A 43 -5.03 21.31 -8.20
N GLY A 44 -3.72 21.29 -8.49
CA GLY A 44 -2.68 21.80 -7.61
C GLY A 44 -2.30 20.88 -6.44
N ILE A 45 -2.86 19.68 -6.36
CA ILE A 45 -2.54 18.68 -5.33
C ILE A 45 -1.25 17.95 -5.75
N ARG A 46 -0.09 18.52 -5.41
CA ARG A 46 1.24 18.03 -5.80
C ARG A 46 2.08 17.71 -4.57
N VAL A 47 3.11 16.88 -4.74
CA VAL A 47 4.13 16.67 -3.69
C VAL A 47 4.94 17.95 -3.54
N LYS A 48 4.96 18.54 -2.33
CA LYS A 48 5.59 19.85 -2.07
C LYS A 48 6.91 19.75 -1.32
N LYS A 49 7.01 18.84 -0.32
CA LYS A 49 8.15 18.81 0.61
C LYS A 49 8.90 17.50 0.60
N GLY A 50 8.18 16.38 0.69
CA GLY A 50 8.75 15.05 0.81
C GLY A 50 7.68 13.99 0.73
N SER A 51 8.10 12.76 0.94
CA SER A 51 7.20 11.60 0.91
C SER A 51 7.60 10.60 1.98
N ALA A 52 6.65 9.79 2.44
CA ALA A 52 6.90 8.69 3.35
C ALA A 52 6.46 7.37 2.70
N GLN A 53 7.36 6.39 2.69
CA GLN A 53 7.06 5.06 2.17
C GLN A 53 6.99 4.05 3.30
N ASP A 54 5.95 3.21 3.27
CA ASP A 54 5.75 2.13 4.24
C ASP A 54 4.95 0.98 3.64
N ALA A 55 4.86 -0.13 4.38
CA ALA A 55 4.10 -1.31 4.01
C ALA A 55 3.08 -1.70 5.07
N THR A 56 1.91 -2.16 4.64
CA THR A 56 0.90 -2.74 5.51
C THR A 56 0.65 -4.19 5.13
N PHE A 57 0.33 -5.03 6.13
CA PHE A 57 0.00 -6.42 5.90
C PHE A 57 -1.46 -6.55 5.42
N ILE A 58 -1.66 -7.45 4.46
CA ILE A 58 -2.97 -7.76 3.88
C ILE A 58 -3.22 -9.25 4.05
N THR A 59 -4.23 -9.60 4.84
CA THR A 59 -4.66 -10.98 5.02
C THR A 59 -5.57 -11.40 3.85
N PRO A 60 -5.28 -12.48 3.14
CA PRO A 60 -6.16 -13.01 2.09
C PRO A 60 -7.32 -13.81 2.68
N ASP A 61 -8.15 -14.36 1.80
CA ASP A 61 -9.21 -15.31 2.15
C ASP A 61 -8.69 -16.43 3.07
N PRO A 62 -9.40 -16.73 4.18
CA PRO A 62 -8.98 -17.71 5.19
C PRO A 62 -8.88 -19.16 4.71
N GLY A 63 -9.21 -19.48 3.47
CA GLY A 63 -8.95 -20.81 2.89
C GLY A 63 -7.48 -21.23 2.83
N HIS A 64 -6.62 -20.69 3.72
CA HIS A 64 -5.19 -20.97 3.82
C HIS A 64 -4.89 -22.25 4.60
N VAL A 65 -3.82 -22.94 4.23
CA VAL A 65 -3.28 -24.09 4.98
C VAL A 65 -2.57 -23.60 6.22
N LYS A 66 -2.52 -24.46 7.24
CA LYS A 66 -1.56 -24.30 8.33
C LYS A 66 -0.13 -24.34 7.77
N HIS A 67 0.80 -23.71 8.48
CA HIS A 67 2.21 -23.59 8.04
C HIS A 67 2.84 -24.92 7.63
N ASP A 68 2.49 -26.01 8.34
CA ASP A 68 3.12 -27.32 8.25
C ASP A 68 2.39 -28.29 7.30
N GLU A 69 1.28 -27.88 6.69
CA GLU A 69 0.54 -28.72 5.76
C GLU A 69 1.04 -28.53 4.32
N PRO A 70 1.36 -29.62 3.58
CA PRO A 70 1.74 -29.51 2.19
C PRO A 70 0.59 -28.92 1.36
N ARG A 71 0.92 -28.04 0.42
CA ARG A 71 -0.05 -27.51 -0.52
C ARG A 71 -0.55 -28.63 -1.42
N SER A 72 -1.76 -29.12 -1.20
CA SER A 72 -2.39 -30.04 -2.13
C SER A 72 -2.65 -29.32 -3.46
N GLU A 73 -2.34 -29.94 -4.59
CA GLU A 73 -2.58 -29.41 -5.93
C GLU A 73 -4.08 -29.31 -6.28
N GLY A 74 -4.96 -29.74 -5.41
CA GLY A 74 -6.41 -29.78 -5.61
C GLY A 74 -7.10 -28.42 -5.47
N LYS A 75 -8.39 -28.43 -5.65
CA LYS A 75 -9.39 -27.33 -5.67
C LYS A 75 -9.42 -26.42 -4.41
N THR A 76 -8.31 -25.80 -4.02
CA THR A 76 -8.29 -24.94 -2.84
C THR A 76 -8.63 -23.50 -3.24
N ARG A 77 -9.48 -22.83 -2.47
CA ARG A 77 -9.72 -21.38 -2.53
C ARG A 77 -8.53 -20.54 -2.06
N ARG A 78 -7.40 -21.20 -1.79
CA ARG A 78 -6.19 -20.61 -1.21
C ARG A 78 -5.45 -19.74 -2.21
N SER A 79 -4.84 -18.70 -1.69
CA SER A 79 -3.92 -17.90 -2.47
C SER A 79 -2.65 -18.69 -2.79
N LYS A 80 -2.45 -19.05 -4.07
CA LYS A 80 -1.29 -19.85 -4.50
C LYS A 80 0.02 -19.08 -4.43
N ASP A 81 -0.02 -17.76 -4.53
CA ASP A 81 1.11 -16.84 -4.57
C ASP A 81 1.28 -15.99 -3.30
N GLY A 82 0.48 -16.25 -2.26
CA GLY A 82 0.71 -15.70 -0.92
C GLY A 82 1.85 -16.42 -0.22
N SER A 83 2.42 -15.81 0.81
CA SER A 83 3.50 -16.39 1.59
C SER A 83 3.36 -16.14 3.09
N PHE A 84 4.12 -16.89 3.87
CA PHE A 84 4.19 -16.70 5.31
C PHE A 84 5.25 -15.69 5.70
N THR A 85 4.96 -14.91 6.74
CA THR A 85 5.92 -14.07 7.44
C THR A 85 5.73 -14.22 8.95
N LYS A 86 6.79 -14.00 9.72
CA LYS A 86 6.76 -14.06 11.18
C LYS A 86 6.97 -12.67 11.74
N LYS A 87 6.07 -12.24 12.64
CA LYS A 87 6.19 -10.96 13.37
C LYS A 87 5.78 -11.18 14.82
N ASN A 88 6.62 -10.75 15.76
CA ASN A 88 6.36 -10.90 17.21
C ASN A 88 5.94 -12.32 17.58
N ASN A 89 6.69 -13.34 17.16
CA ASN A 89 6.44 -14.77 17.36
C ASN A 89 5.10 -15.30 16.79
N LYS A 90 4.35 -14.50 16.05
CA LYS A 90 3.14 -14.94 15.35
C LYS A 90 3.42 -15.08 13.86
N THR A 91 2.94 -16.18 13.27
CA THR A 91 3.04 -16.44 11.84
C THR A 91 1.79 -15.90 11.12
N PHE A 92 2.00 -15.15 10.06
CA PHE A 92 0.95 -14.57 9.23
C PHE A 92 1.13 -15.04 7.80
N PHE A 93 0.02 -15.36 7.13
CA PHE A 93 -0.01 -15.67 5.71
C PHE A 93 -0.67 -14.55 4.94
N GLY A 94 -0.07 -14.10 3.84
CA GLY A 94 -0.69 -13.07 3.00
C GLY A 94 0.26 -12.31 2.10
N TYR A 95 -0.03 -11.02 1.99
CA TYR A 95 0.64 -10.06 1.12
C TYR A 95 1.04 -8.81 1.91
N LYS A 96 1.91 -8.01 1.31
CA LYS A 96 2.21 -6.65 1.75
C LYS A 96 1.71 -5.65 0.70
N GLY A 97 0.99 -4.65 1.16
CA GLY A 97 0.63 -3.48 0.37
C GLY A 97 1.59 -2.35 0.70
N HIS A 98 2.38 -1.92 -0.27
CA HIS A 98 3.32 -0.82 -0.14
C HIS A 98 2.68 0.46 -0.68
N THR A 99 2.85 1.56 0.02
CA THR A 99 2.41 2.87 -0.44
C THR A 99 3.47 3.92 -0.19
N ILE A 100 3.38 4.99 -0.96
CA ILE A 100 4.11 6.23 -0.68
C ILE A 100 3.09 7.36 -0.59
N VAL A 101 3.17 8.13 0.48
CA VAL A 101 2.35 9.33 0.74
C VAL A 101 3.19 10.58 0.60
N ASP A 102 2.57 11.69 0.24
CA ASP A 102 3.23 13.00 0.28
C ASP A 102 3.19 13.60 1.69
N ASP A 103 4.14 14.51 1.95
CA ASP A 103 4.21 15.32 3.17
C ASP A 103 3.43 16.62 2.95
N ASN A 104 2.16 16.51 2.57
CA ASN A 104 1.26 17.66 2.40
C ASN A 104 0.35 17.78 3.63
N ASN A 105 0.40 18.92 4.30
CA ASN A 105 -0.55 19.24 5.35
C ASN A 105 -1.75 19.99 4.74
N PRO A 106 -2.96 19.81 5.28
CA PRO A 106 -3.29 19.01 6.48
C PRO A 106 -3.54 17.52 6.21
N VAL A 107 -3.71 17.09 4.96
CA VAL A 107 -4.07 15.71 4.61
C VAL A 107 -3.04 15.13 3.64
N PRO A 108 -2.37 14.02 3.99
CA PRO A 108 -1.45 13.34 3.07
C PRO A 108 -2.22 12.61 1.97
N PHE A 109 -1.69 12.62 0.74
CA PHE A 109 -2.23 11.86 -0.39
C PHE A 109 -1.34 10.68 -0.77
N LEU A 110 -1.95 9.57 -1.12
CA LEU A 110 -1.26 8.42 -1.69
C LEU A 110 -0.81 8.73 -3.12
N ARG A 111 0.48 8.53 -3.40
CA ARG A 111 1.11 8.86 -4.69
C ARG A 111 1.45 7.66 -5.54
N SER A 112 1.70 6.53 -4.91
CA SER A 112 1.94 5.25 -5.59
C SER A 112 1.64 4.09 -4.67
N TYR A 113 1.47 2.92 -5.27
CA TYR A 113 1.20 1.67 -4.56
C TYR A 113 1.87 0.48 -5.25
N ALA A 114 2.15 -0.57 -4.48
CA ALA A 114 2.56 -1.88 -4.96
C ALA A 114 2.04 -2.98 -4.03
N VAL A 115 1.99 -4.21 -4.52
CA VAL A 115 1.68 -5.39 -3.70
C VAL A 115 2.74 -6.45 -3.94
N THR A 116 3.26 -6.99 -2.85
CA THR A 116 4.22 -8.11 -2.83
C THR A 116 3.72 -9.25 -1.97
N THR A 117 4.43 -10.37 -1.97
CA THR A 117 4.14 -11.45 -1.04
C THR A 117 4.64 -11.11 0.37
N ALA A 118 4.10 -11.74 1.40
CA ALA A 118 4.44 -11.39 2.80
C ALA A 118 5.91 -11.65 3.15
N LYS A 119 6.57 -12.63 2.51
CA LYS A 119 7.99 -12.95 2.73
C LYS A 119 8.95 -11.97 2.07
N ASP A 120 8.49 -11.22 1.05
CA ASP A 120 9.36 -10.34 0.30
C ASP A 120 9.89 -9.22 1.21
N HIS A 121 11.15 -8.90 1.07
CA HIS A 121 11.76 -7.80 1.80
C HIS A 121 11.25 -6.47 1.27
N ASP A 122 10.97 -5.54 2.18
CA ASP A 122 10.48 -4.20 1.82
C ASP A 122 11.51 -3.43 1.00
N THR A 123 12.79 -3.77 1.14
CA THR A 123 13.91 -3.21 0.37
C THR A 123 13.80 -3.42 -1.14
N GLY A 124 13.09 -4.46 -1.60
CA GLY A 124 12.86 -4.71 -3.02
C GLY A 124 11.88 -3.74 -3.70
N ILE A 125 11.21 -2.87 -2.93
CA ILE A 125 10.19 -1.96 -3.43
C ILE A 125 10.59 -0.51 -3.21
N ASP A 126 10.79 0.19 -4.30
CA ASP A 126 11.02 1.63 -4.31
C ASP A 126 9.92 2.35 -5.09
N LEU A 127 9.11 3.13 -4.39
CA LEU A 127 8.03 3.95 -4.95
C LEU A 127 8.41 5.44 -5.04
N SER A 128 9.66 5.79 -4.70
CA SER A 128 10.13 7.17 -4.66
C SER A 128 10.30 7.79 -6.06
N LYS A 129 10.25 9.12 -6.09
CA LYS A 129 10.53 9.92 -7.30
C LYS A 129 11.84 10.68 -7.14
N ARG A 130 12.60 10.85 -8.22
CA ARG A 130 13.82 11.67 -8.26
C ARG A 130 13.55 13.08 -7.76
N GLY A 131 14.49 13.64 -7.00
CA GLY A 131 14.41 15.00 -6.47
C GLY A 131 13.50 15.18 -5.26
N ILE A 132 12.80 14.15 -4.79
CA ILE A 132 11.92 14.18 -3.62
C ILE A 132 12.51 13.33 -2.50
N THR A 133 12.58 13.90 -1.28
CA THR A 133 13.01 13.14 -0.10
C THR A 133 11.98 12.08 0.24
N VAL A 134 12.42 10.83 0.43
CA VAL A 134 11.59 9.73 0.88
C VAL A 134 12.00 9.24 2.26
N TYR A 135 11.08 9.34 3.22
CA TYR A 135 11.26 8.88 4.59
C TYR A 135 10.83 7.41 4.69
N ARG A 136 11.76 6.54 5.12
CA ARG A 136 11.55 5.09 5.23
C ARG A 136 12.02 4.59 6.60
N ASP A 137 11.48 3.45 7.04
CA ASP A 137 11.91 2.84 8.29
C ASP A 137 13.22 2.06 8.16
N LYS A 138 13.67 1.47 9.28
CA LYS A 138 14.87 0.63 9.35
C LYS A 138 14.81 -0.63 8.49
N GLY A 139 13.61 -1.06 8.08
CA GLY A 139 13.42 -2.21 7.20
C GLY A 139 13.96 -1.98 5.80
N TYR A 140 14.09 -0.72 5.39
CA TYR A 140 14.65 -0.31 4.10
C TYR A 140 16.16 0.00 4.15
N PHE A 141 16.81 -0.18 5.31
CA PHE A 141 18.25 0.08 5.46
C PHE A 141 19.08 -0.79 4.50
N GLY A 142 20.10 -0.20 3.91
CA GLY A 142 20.99 -0.88 2.95
C GLY A 142 20.55 -0.81 1.50
N THR A 143 19.43 -0.12 1.20
CA THR A 143 19.01 0.15 -0.19
C THR A 143 18.80 1.64 -0.42
N TYR A 144 19.25 2.11 -1.57
CA TYR A 144 19.13 3.51 -1.95
C TYR A 144 17.87 3.73 -2.79
N PRO A 145 17.00 4.69 -2.43
CA PRO A 145 15.84 5.04 -3.24
C PRO A 145 16.25 5.85 -4.48
N LYS A 146 15.38 5.94 -5.46
CA LYS A 146 15.53 6.87 -6.60
C LYS A 146 15.46 8.33 -6.15
N GLY A 147 14.72 8.61 -5.09
CA GLY A 147 14.61 9.91 -4.44
C GLY A 147 15.81 10.21 -3.53
N ILE A 148 15.72 11.33 -2.79
CA ILE A 148 16.70 11.69 -1.76
C ILE A 148 16.44 10.79 -0.54
N ASP A 149 17.49 10.13 -0.05
CA ASP A 149 17.39 9.11 1.00
C ASP A 149 17.13 9.71 2.38
N GLY A 150 15.94 9.47 2.91
CA GLY A 150 15.51 9.72 4.27
C GLY A 150 15.28 8.43 5.08
N THR A 151 15.98 7.34 4.78
CA THR A 151 15.85 6.08 5.50
C THR A 151 16.46 6.18 6.89
N MET A 152 15.80 5.57 7.88
CA MET A 152 16.30 5.51 9.26
C MET A 152 17.54 4.62 9.34
N ASP A 153 18.53 5.07 10.11
CA ASP A 153 19.73 4.31 10.40
C ASP A 153 19.41 3.08 11.26
N ARG A 154 20.10 1.98 10.98
CA ARG A 154 19.97 0.73 11.72
C ARG A 154 21.24 0.48 12.54
N ALA A 155 21.07 0.10 13.80
CA ALA A 155 22.21 -0.33 14.62
C ALA A 155 22.82 -1.61 14.03
N VAL A 156 24.14 -1.67 14.01
CA VAL A 156 24.89 -2.90 13.74
C VAL A 156 24.86 -3.76 15.00
N ARG A 157 24.94 -5.08 14.83
CA ARG A 157 24.95 -6.02 15.94
C ARG A 157 26.05 -5.61 16.96
N ASP A 158 25.67 -5.60 18.23
CA ASP A 158 26.55 -5.24 19.38
C ASP A 158 27.05 -3.79 19.42
N HIS A 159 26.57 -2.91 18.53
CA HIS A 159 26.90 -1.49 18.54
C HIS A 159 25.64 -0.63 18.70
N LYS A 160 25.70 0.36 19.63
CA LYS A 160 24.61 1.35 19.76
C LYS A 160 24.72 2.40 18.66
N LEU A 161 23.58 2.91 18.22
CA LEU A 161 23.57 4.05 17.31
C LEU A 161 24.18 5.29 17.96
N PRO A 162 25.00 6.07 17.21
CA PRO A 162 25.44 7.40 17.63
C PRO A 162 24.23 8.30 17.95
N ILE A 163 24.40 9.21 18.90
CA ILE A 163 23.34 10.12 19.35
C ILE A 163 22.75 10.94 18.19
N GLU A 164 23.56 11.31 17.21
CA GLU A 164 23.13 12.04 16.02
C GLU A 164 22.20 11.20 15.15
N SER A 165 22.51 9.91 14.92
CA SER A 165 21.66 8.97 14.23
C SER A 165 20.33 8.74 14.97
N VAL A 166 20.35 8.69 16.31
CA VAL A 166 19.14 8.61 17.12
C VAL A 166 18.26 9.84 16.91
N ARG A 167 18.84 11.04 16.98
CA ARG A 167 18.13 12.31 16.75
C ARG A 167 17.59 12.40 15.31
N ARG A 168 18.39 11.97 14.33
CA ARG A 168 17.97 11.89 12.92
C ARG A 168 16.78 10.94 12.76
N ASN A 169 16.84 9.74 13.33
CA ASN A 169 15.79 8.76 13.30
C ASN A 169 14.47 9.26 13.93
N LEU A 170 14.54 10.01 15.01
CA LEU A 170 13.37 10.65 15.63
C LEU A 170 12.69 11.65 14.69
N ARG A 171 13.47 12.47 13.97
CA ARG A 171 12.93 13.40 12.96
C ARG A 171 12.26 12.64 11.81
N ILE A 172 12.90 11.59 11.31
CA ILE A 172 12.35 10.74 10.24
C ILE A 172 11.07 10.04 10.70
N SER A 173 11.05 9.51 11.92
CA SER A 173 9.88 8.83 12.49
C SER A 173 8.64 9.73 12.52
N ARG A 174 8.82 11.00 12.92
CA ARG A 174 7.72 12.00 12.90
C ARG A 174 7.17 12.23 11.49
N LYS A 175 8.04 12.27 10.47
CA LYS A 175 7.63 12.40 9.07
C LYS A 175 6.95 11.13 8.55
N ARG A 176 7.45 9.97 8.95
CA ARG A 176 6.89 8.68 8.57
C ARG A 176 5.51 8.41 9.13
N SER A 177 5.17 8.96 10.31
CA SER A 177 3.85 8.75 10.92
C SER A 177 2.68 9.18 10.00
N LEU A 178 2.93 10.05 9.02
CA LEU A 178 1.94 10.45 8.03
C LEU A 178 1.33 9.29 7.25
N VAL A 179 2.09 8.20 7.04
CA VAL A 179 1.60 7.03 6.30
C VAL A 179 0.60 6.19 7.11
N GLU A 180 0.59 6.34 8.43
CA GLU A 180 -0.32 5.59 9.31
C GLU A 180 -1.77 6.04 9.12
N TYR A 181 -2.01 7.33 8.87
CA TYR A 181 -3.35 7.88 8.67
C TYR A 181 -4.07 7.27 7.46
N PRO A 182 -3.51 7.24 6.24
CA PRO A 182 -4.11 6.52 5.11
C PRO A 182 -4.42 5.06 5.42
N TYR A 183 -3.51 4.35 6.07
CA TYR A 183 -3.74 2.95 6.42
C TYR A 183 -4.88 2.77 7.43
N ALA A 184 -4.98 3.65 8.43
CA ALA A 184 -6.08 3.62 9.38
C ALA A 184 -7.43 3.84 8.69
N VAL A 185 -7.51 4.83 7.79
CA VAL A 185 -8.73 5.11 7.01
C VAL A 185 -9.08 3.93 6.10
N MET A 186 -8.11 3.40 5.35
CA MET A 186 -8.36 2.26 4.46
C MET A 186 -8.85 1.02 5.22
N LYS A 187 -8.28 0.74 6.39
CA LYS A 187 -8.71 -0.40 7.23
C LYS A 187 -10.08 -0.18 7.84
N ARG A 188 -10.36 1.03 8.34
CA ARG A 188 -11.62 1.37 9.03
C ARG A 188 -12.78 1.54 8.07
N MET A 189 -12.60 2.33 6.99
CA MET A 189 -13.70 2.69 6.07
C MET A 189 -13.86 1.70 4.93
N PHE A 190 -12.77 1.16 4.39
CA PHE A 190 -12.80 0.26 3.23
C PHE A 190 -12.53 -1.20 3.61
N HIS A 191 -12.45 -1.52 4.91
CA HIS A 191 -12.21 -2.88 5.45
C HIS A 191 -11.02 -3.61 4.80
N PHE A 192 -9.96 -2.85 4.49
CA PHE A 192 -8.84 -3.34 3.70
C PHE A 192 -7.77 -4.09 4.52
N SER A 193 -8.04 -4.50 5.74
CA SER A 193 -7.16 -5.41 6.50
C SER A 193 -7.24 -6.87 6.01
N HIS A 194 -8.39 -7.22 5.41
CA HIS A 194 -8.70 -8.56 4.92
C HIS A 194 -9.31 -8.49 3.52
N VAL A 195 -8.90 -9.39 2.62
CA VAL A 195 -9.40 -9.46 1.26
C VAL A 195 -9.94 -10.84 0.92
N MET A 196 -11.14 -10.89 0.37
CA MET A 196 -11.82 -12.12 -0.07
C MET A 196 -11.43 -12.50 -1.51
N VAL A 197 -10.16 -12.24 -1.88
CA VAL A 197 -9.63 -12.61 -3.19
C VAL A 197 -8.27 -13.27 -3.03
N THR A 198 -7.97 -14.18 -3.92
CA THR A 198 -6.68 -14.86 -4.05
C THR A 198 -5.90 -14.26 -5.22
N LEU A 199 -4.62 -14.50 -5.29
CA LEU A 199 -3.64 -14.03 -6.28
C LEU A 199 -3.25 -12.55 -6.10
N ALA A 200 -1.95 -12.31 -6.05
CA ALA A 200 -1.36 -10.99 -5.85
C ALA A 200 -1.88 -9.94 -6.84
N ARG A 201 -2.12 -10.33 -8.10
CA ARG A 201 -2.68 -9.43 -9.12
C ARG A 201 -4.10 -8.94 -8.78
N ARG A 202 -4.95 -9.79 -8.19
CA ARG A 202 -6.30 -9.42 -7.76
C ARG A 202 -6.26 -8.59 -6.47
N VAL A 203 -5.38 -8.95 -5.54
CA VAL A 203 -5.11 -8.17 -4.32
C VAL A 203 -4.64 -6.77 -4.70
N ARG A 204 -3.74 -6.64 -5.69
CA ARG A 204 -3.27 -5.35 -6.20
C ARG A 204 -4.41 -4.47 -6.71
N VAL A 205 -5.35 -5.00 -7.48
CA VAL A 205 -6.53 -4.24 -7.96
C VAL A 205 -7.40 -3.78 -6.79
N LYS A 206 -7.66 -4.64 -5.81
CA LYS A 206 -8.39 -4.25 -4.60
C LYS A 206 -7.66 -3.17 -3.80
N PHE A 207 -6.34 -3.31 -3.67
CA PHE A 207 -5.52 -2.32 -3.00
C PHE A 207 -5.55 -0.97 -3.72
N MET A 208 -5.45 -1.00 -5.04
CA MET A 208 -5.60 0.21 -5.86
C MET A 208 -6.92 0.92 -5.57
N PHE A 209 -8.05 0.20 -5.54
CA PHE A 209 -9.35 0.83 -5.24
C PHE A 209 -9.44 1.37 -3.80
N ALA A 210 -8.82 0.73 -2.82
CA ALA A 210 -8.75 1.26 -1.47
C ALA A 210 -7.93 2.55 -1.41
N CYS A 211 -6.78 2.59 -2.08
CA CYS A 211 -5.93 3.78 -2.22
C CYS A 211 -6.67 4.91 -2.99
N PHE A 212 -7.39 4.56 -4.05
CA PHE A 212 -8.21 5.49 -4.83
C PHE A 212 -9.31 6.10 -3.96
N GLY A 213 -10.09 5.27 -3.27
CA GLY A 213 -11.14 5.71 -2.37
C GLY A 213 -10.62 6.61 -1.26
N TYR A 214 -9.45 6.28 -0.70
CA TYR A 214 -8.78 7.15 0.27
C TYR A 214 -8.46 8.54 -0.32
N ASN A 215 -7.87 8.59 -1.52
CA ASN A 215 -7.54 9.89 -2.13
C ASN A 215 -8.78 10.72 -2.44
N VAL A 216 -9.88 10.10 -2.90
CA VAL A 216 -11.17 10.79 -3.10
C VAL A 216 -11.72 11.32 -1.78
N HIS A 217 -11.67 10.52 -0.71
CA HIS A 217 -12.06 10.94 0.63
C HIS A 217 -11.20 12.12 1.14
N ALA A 218 -9.89 12.04 0.95
CA ALA A 218 -8.96 13.12 1.32
C ALA A 218 -9.23 14.42 0.55
N MET A 219 -9.55 14.32 -0.76
CA MET A 219 -9.96 15.50 -1.55
C MET A 219 -11.24 16.14 -1.01
N LYS A 220 -12.23 15.34 -0.59
CA LYS A 220 -13.45 15.86 0.02
C LYS A 220 -13.16 16.64 1.31
N ILE A 221 -12.26 16.14 2.16
CA ILE A 221 -11.86 16.84 3.40
C ILE A 221 -11.23 18.19 3.12
N LEU A 222 -10.49 18.34 2.00
CA LEU A 222 -9.87 19.61 1.64
C LEU A 222 -10.86 20.64 1.07
N GLN A 223 -12.02 20.21 0.61
CA GLN A 223 -13.02 21.08 -0.02
C GLN A 223 -14.07 21.60 0.99
N GLY A 224 -14.09 21.00 2.18
CA GLY A 224 -15.06 21.38 3.16
C GLY A 224 -15.46 21.25 4.25
#